data_72b899587243ec59a81096aa7889ef66
#
_entry.id   72b899587243ec59a81096aa7889ef66
#
_cell.length_a   1.000
_cell.length_b   1.000
_cell.length_c   1.000
_cell.angle_alpha   90.00
_cell.angle_beta   90.00
_cell.angle_gamma   90.00
#
_symmetry.space_group_name_H-M   'P 1'
#
loop_
_entity.id
_entity.type
_entity.pdbx_description
1 polymer ?
#
loop_
_entity_poly.entity_id
_entity_poly.type
_entity_poly.pdbx_seq_one_letter_code
_entity_poly.pdbx_strand_id
1 'polypeptide(L)'
;MIRWLWNYIKKSKLLFTLTLVCGLFSAVFTMLTPYFLGETIDAIAPENGKQYTFQEYLAILACLYAFSAIMQWAVPYFASILSSRTVEKIRGEAFEKLQILPLKYYDTQKHGDIMSRITNDIDNISDGLSQCLSQFFTGIITILGIIGLMFALNPWIALLVLVITPLSVFVARFVVIRSSR
;
A
#
# COMPACT_ATOMS: atom_id res chain seq x y z
N MET A 1 -15.06 13.04 7.10
CA MET A 1 -14.55 11.70 7.42
C MET A 1 -13.02 11.64 7.45
N ILE A 2 -12.31 11.95 6.38
CA ILE A 2 -10.83 11.85 6.28
C ILE A 2 -10.10 12.70 7.36
N ARG A 3 -10.58 13.90 7.64
CA ARG A 3 -9.97 14.82 8.63
C ARG A 3 -10.08 14.29 10.07
N TRP A 4 -11.11 13.52 10.37
CA TRP A 4 -11.33 12.88 11.67
C TRP A 4 -10.37 11.69 11.83
N LEU A 5 -10.29 10.78 10.85
CA LEU A 5 -9.33 9.67 10.82
C LEU A 5 -7.88 10.17 10.93
N TRP A 6 -7.54 11.28 10.27
CA TRP A 6 -6.21 11.88 10.32
C TRP A 6 -5.78 12.30 11.73
N ASN A 7 -6.73 12.79 12.55
CA ASN A 7 -6.44 13.14 13.94
C ASN A 7 -6.09 11.91 14.82
N TYR A 8 -6.67 10.75 14.53
CA TYR A 8 -6.36 9.52 15.24
C TYR A 8 -4.99 8.96 14.83
N ILE A 9 -4.70 8.98 13.55
CA ILE A 9 -3.42 8.54 12.98
C ILE A 9 -2.26 9.42 13.49
N LYS A 10 -2.46 10.74 13.58
CA LYS A 10 -1.46 11.67 14.12
C LYS A 10 -1.02 11.35 15.56
N LYS A 11 -1.85 10.72 16.36
CA LYS A 11 -1.52 10.36 17.75
C LYS A 11 -0.51 9.21 17.83
N SER A 12 -0.35 8.42 16.73
CA SER A 12 0.63 7.32 16.60
C SER A 12 1.73 7.66 15.58
N LYS A 13 2.34 8.85 15.73
CA LYS A 13 3.35 9.39 14.80
C LYS A 13 4.49 8.42 14.49
N LEU A 14 4.95 7.68 15.50
CA LEU A 14 6.06 6.75 15.36
C LEU A 14 5.71 5.57 14.44
N LEU A 15 4.53 4.98 14.59
CA LEU A 15 4.07 3.89 13.71
C LEU A 15 3.83 4.38 12.28
N PHE A 16 3.26 5.59 12.14
CA PHE A 16 3.04 6.20 10.84
C PHE A 16 4.37 6.47 10.10
N THR A 17 5.35 7.07 10.77
CA THR A 17 6.69 7.29 10.19
C THR A 17 7.40 5.99 9.88
N LEU A 18 7.28 4.98 10.75
CA LEU A 18 7.89 3.67 10.51
C LEU A 18 7.29 2.99 9.27
N THR A 19 5.97 3.00 9.12
CA THR A 19 5.28 2.46 7.93
C THR A 19 5.71 3.20 6.66
N LEU A 20 5.83 4.52 6.73
CA LEU A 20 6.26 5.35 5.60
C LEU A 20 7.71 5.05 5.20
N VAL A 21 8.61 4.93 6.17
CA VAL A 21 10.03 4.59 5.94
C VAL A 21 10.15 3.19 5.34
N CYS A 22 9.44 2.19 5.89
CA CYS A 22 9.42 0.84 5.32
C CYS A 22 8.86 0.83 3.90
N GLY A 23 7.81 1.63 3.62
CA GLY A 23 7.25 1.79 2.28
C GLY A 23 8.22 2.40 1.28
N LEU A 24 8.97 3.42 1.70
CA LEU A 24 10.03 4.02 0.89
C LEU A 24 11.13 3.00 0.55
N PHE A 25 11.64 2.29 1.55
CA PHE A 25 12.65 1.25 1.32
C PHE A 25 12.13 0.12 0.43
N SER A 26 10.90 -0.35 0.66
CA SER A 26 10.26 -1.35 -0.20
C SER A 26 10.22 -0.91 -1.66
N ALA A 27 9.81 0.33 -1.92
CA ALA A 27 9.75 0.87 -3.28
C ALA A 27 11.13 0.97 -3.92
N VAL A 28 12.14 1.46 -3.20
CA VAL A 28 13.52 1.56 -3.71
C VAL A 28 14.06 0.17 -4.08
N PHE A 29 13.91 -0.82 -3.22
CA PHE A 29 14.38 -2.18 -3.51
C PHE A 29 13.62 -2.82 -4.68
N THR A 30 12.30 -2.61 -4.77
CA THR A 30 11.49 -3.08 -5.89
C THR A 30 11.94 -2.46 -7.23
N MET A 31 12.38 -1.20 -7.23
CA MET A 31 12.87 -0.52 -8.42
C MET A 31 14.30 -0.92 -8.81
N LEU A 32 15.15 -1.21 -7.84
CA LEU A 32 16.51 -1.66 -8.10
C LEU A 32 16.54 -3.09 -8.68
N THR A 33 15.57 -3.92 -8.34
CA THR A 33 15.52 -5.33 -8.77
C THR A 33 15.56 -5.51 -10.29
N PRO A 34 14.73 -4.85 -11.13
CA PRO A 34 14.80 -4.97 -12.59
C PRO A 34 16.12 -4.49 -13.18
N TYR A 35 16.72 -3.44 -12.58
CA TYR A 35 18.01 -2.92 -13.01
C TYR A 35 19.12 -3.96 -12.82
N PHE A 36 19.26 -4.50 -11.62
CA PHE A 36 20.26 -5.55 -11.34
C PHE A 36 19.97 -6.87 -12.05
N LEU A 37 18.70 -7.16 -12.33
CA LEU A 37 18.32 -8.32 -13.16
C LEU A 37 18.88 -8.16 -14.59
N GLY A 38 18.74 -6.98 -15.19
CA GLY A 38 19.33 -6.67 -16.49
C GLY A 38 20.85 -6.83 -16.49
N GLU A 39 21.55 -6.26 -15.49
CA GLU A 39 22.99 -6.41 -15.32
C GLU A 39 23.43 -7.88 -15.15
N THR A 40 22.63 -8.68 -14.44
CA THR A 40 22.89 -10.12 -14.26
C THR A 40 22.76 -10.89 -15.57
N ILE A 41 21.76 -10.57 -16.39
CA ILE A 41 21.56 -11.19 -17.70
C ILE A 41 22.73 -10.82 -18.63
N ASP A 42 23.13 -9.57 -18.66
CA ASP A 42 24.26 -9.10 -19.47
C ASP A 42 25.61 -9.70 -19.03
N ALA A 43 25.74 -10.08 -17.77
CA ALA A 43 26.93 -10.76 -17.27
C ALA A 43 27.07 -12.23 -17.73
N ILE A 44 26.02 -12.84 -18.28
CA ILE A 44 26.05 -14.18 -18.89
C ILE A 44 26.72 -14.13 -20.26
N ALA A 45 26.63 -13.01 -20.98
CA ALA A 45 27.26 -12.81 -22.29
C ALA A 45 28.53 -11.94 -22.13
N PRO A 46 29.74 -12.50 -22.09
CA PRO A 46 30.96 -11.78 -21.69
C PRO A 46 31.57 -10.90 -22.80
N GLU A 47 30.77 -10.20 -23.56
CA GLU A 47 31.30 -9.28 -24.61
C GLU A 47 31.86 -7.95 -24.08
N ASN A 48 31.54 -7.57 -22.82
CA ASN A 48 31.94 -6.28 -22.27
C ASN A 48 32.55 -6.48 -20.89
N GLY A 49 33.86 -6.50 -20.74
CA GLY A 49 34.67 -6.58 -19.52
C GLY A 49 34.02 -5.98 -18.27
N LYS A 50 32.94 -6.58 -17.78
CA LYS A 50 32.15 -6.10 -16.64
C LYS A 50 32.92 -6.33 -15.33
N GLN A 51 32.78 -5.41 -14.42
CA GLN A 51 33.53 -5.26 -13.17
C GLN A 51 33.23 -6.40 -12.16
N TYR A 52 32.13 -7.12 -12.32
CA TYR A 52 31.67 -8.18 -11.41
C TYR A 52 31.43 -9.50 -12.15
N THR A 53 31.71 -10.59 -11.46
CA THR A 53 31.42 -11.95 -11.95
C THR A 53 29.92 -12.24 -11.82
N PHE A 54 29.37 -13.11 -12.69
CA PHE A 54 27.96 -13.54 -12.65
C PHE A 54 27.47 -13.93 -11.24
N GLN A 55 28.32 -14.62 -10.47
CA GLN A 55 28.01 -15.03 -9.09
C GLN A 55 27.82 -13.86 -8.14
N GLU A 56 28.56 -12.76 -8.31
CA GLU A 56 28.44 -11.55 -7.48
C GLU A 56 27.14 -10.82 -7.78
N TYR A 57 26.75 -10.68 -9.04
CA TYR A 57 25.46 -10.10 -9.42
C TYR A 57 24.29 -10.94 -8.90
N LEU A 58 24.41 -12.29 -8.96
CA LEU A 58 23.39 -13.19 -8.44
C LEU A 58 23.24 -13.05 -6.91
N ALA A 59 24.34 -12.89 -6.18
CA ALA A 59 24.32 -12.68 -4.73
C ALA A 59 23.66 -11.33 -4.37
N ILE A 60 24.02 -10.25 -5.09
CA ILE A 60 23.38 -8.94 -4.92
C ILE A 60 21.87 -9.02 -5.17
N LEU A 61 21.48 -9.68 -6.25
CA LEU A 61 20.08 -9.86 -6.61
C LEU A 61 19.31 -10.62 -5.52
N ALA A 62 19.89 -11.72 -5.00
CA ALA A 62 19.30 -12.50 -3.92
C ALA A 62 19.12 -11.66 -2.63
N CYS A 63 20.12 -10.86 -2.28
CA CYS A 63 20.03 -9.93 -1.15
C CYS A 63 18.95 -8.87 -1.36
N LEU A 64 18.84 -8.30 -2.56
CA LEU A 64 17.80 -7.31 -2.89
C LEU A 64 16.40 -7.90 -2.77
N TYR A 65 16.19 -9.12 -3.29
CA TYR A 65 14.92 -9.82 -3.15
C TYR A 65 14.57 -10.14 -1.71
N ALA A 66 15.53 -10.63 -0.92
CA ALA A 66 15.33 -10.92 0.50
C ALA A 66 14.94 -9.65 1.28
N PHE A 67 15.65 -8.56 1.05
CA PHE A 67 15.33 -7.26 1.69
C PHE A 67 13.98 -6.71 1.24
N SER A 68 13.68 -6.79 -0.05
CA SER A 68 12.38 -6.40 -0.59
C SER A 68 11.23 -7.19 0.04
N ALA A 69 11.39 -8.51 0.19
CA ALA A 69 10.38 -9.38 0.81
C ALA A 69 10.15 -9.01 2.29
N ILE A 70 11.22 -8.73 3.04
CA ILE A 70 11.11 -8.29 4.43
C ILE A 70 10.34 -6.96 4.53
N MET A 71 10.66 -5.99 3.67
CA MET A 71 9.97 -4.69 3.66
C MET A 71 8.52 -4.80 3.23
N GLN A 72 8.22 -5.62 2.22
CA GLN A 72 6.85 -5.90 1.78
C GLN A 72 5.99 -6.57 2.85
N TRP A 73 6.59 -7.37 3.73
CA TRP A 73 5.90 -7.93 4.88
C TRP A 73 5.74 -6.90 6.01
N ALA A 74 6.75 -6.07 6.25
CA ALA A 74 6.75 -5.08 7.32
C ALA A 74 5.68 -4.00 7.14
N VAL A 75 5.43 -3.52 5.91
CA VAL A 75 4.47 -2.45 5.64
C VAL A 75 3.04 -2.83 6.05
N PRO A 76 2.44 -3.94 5.61
CA PRO A 76 1.11 -4.34 6.06
C PRO A 76 1.06 -4.68 7.55
N TYR A 77 2.14 -5.19 8.13
CA TYR A 77 2.24 -5.45 9.56
C TYR A 77 2.09 -4.16 10.39
N PHE A 78 2.87 -3.13 10.09
CA PHE A 78 2.76 -1.84 10.78
C PHE A 78 1.46 -1.10 10.47
N ALA A 79 0.95 -1.21 9.25
CA ALA A 79 -0.35 -0.66 8.87
C ALA A 79 -1.49 -1.31 9.66
N SER A 80 -1.44 -2.63 9.86
CA SER A 80 -2.41 -3.36 10.68
C SER A 80 -2.38 -2.93 12.15
N ILE A 81 -1.19 -2.77 12.74
CA ILE A 81 -1.07 -2.26 14.12
C ILE A 81 -1.64 -0.84 14.23
N LEU A 82 -1.35 0.02 13.25
CA LEU A 82 -1.85 1.39 13.22
C LEU A 82 -3.38 1.43 13.09
N SER A 83 -3.95 0.56 12.24
CA SER A 83 -5.38 0.38 12.07
C SER A 83 -6.03 -0.10 13.38
N SER A 84 -5.51 -1.18 13.97
CA SER A 84 -6.05 -1.75 15.20
C SER A 84 -6.10 -0.74 16.34
N ARG A 85 -5.04 0.05 16.53
CA ARG A 85 -5.01 1.12 17.55
C ARG A 85 -6.01 2.24 17.26
N THR A 86 -6.28 2.52 16.00
CA THR A 86 -7.28 3.52 15.61
C THR A 86 -8.69 3.00 15.89
N VAL A 87 -8.94 1.76 15.53
CA VAL A 87 -10.24 1.09 15.72
C VAL A 87 -10.55 0.85 17.20
N GLU A 88 -9.56 0.51 18.02
CA GLU A 88 -9.73 0.40 19.47
C GLU A 88 -10.31 1.69 20.08
N LYS A 89 -9.83 2.85 19.65
CA LYS A 89 -10.37 4.13 20.09
C LYS A 89 -11.79 4.39 19.58
N ILE A 90 -12.04 4.08 18.31
CA ILE A 90 -13.39 4.20 17.72
C ILE A 90 -14.38 3.34 18.50
N ARG A 91 -13.96 2.10 18.84
CA ARG A 91 -14.77 1.18 19.62
C ARG A 91 -15.05 1.72 21.02
N GLY A 92 -14.03 2.28 21.70
CA GLY A 92 -14.20 2.94 23.01
C GLY A 92 -15.19 4.09 22.96
N GLU A 93 -15.05 5.01 22.00
CA GLU A 93 -15.96 6.14 21.82
C GLU A 93 -17.40 5.68 21.48
N ALA A 94 -17.54 4.61 20.70
CA ALA A 94 -18.86 4.05 20.41
C ALA A 94 -19.52 3.48 21.66
N PHE A 95 -18.76 2.78 22.52
CA PHE A 95 -19.27 2.27 23.78
C PHE A 95 -19.63 3.40 24.75
N GLU A 96 -18.80 4.45 24.89
CA GLU A 96 -19.12 5.61 25.73
C GLU A 96 -20.41 6.29 25.27
N LYS A 97 -20.59 6.46 23.96
CA LYS A 97 -21.83 7.03 23.40
C LYS A 97 -23.05 6.17 23.69
N LEU A 98 -22.92 4.86 23.59
CA LEU A 98 -24.03 3.95 23.94
C LEU A 98 -24.46 4.13 25.39
N GLN A 99 -23.53 4.25 26.34
CA GLN A 99 -23.87 4.42 27.76
C GLN A 99 -24.69 5.67 28.08
N ILE A 100 -24.62 6.68 27.21
CA ILE A 100 -25.32 7.97 27.41
C ILE A 100 -26.69 7.97 26.70
N LEU A 101 -26.99 6.97 25.86
CA LEU A 101 -28.23 6.91 25.11
C LEU A 101 -29.44 6.61 26.02
N PRO A 102 -30.61 7.27 25.81
CA PRO A 102 -31.80 7.03 26.62
C PRO A 102 -32.33 5.60 26.42
N LEU A 103 -32.91 5.01 27.46
CA LEU A 103 -33.52 3.68 27.45
C LEU A 103 -34.47 3.44 26.27
N LYS A 104 -35.20 4.49 25.86
CA LYS A 104 -36.09 4.43 24.70
C LYS A 104 -35.38 3.97 23.40
N TYR A 105 -34.09 4.26 23.26
CA TYR A 105 -33.33 3.81 22.11
C TYR A 105 -33.14 2.28 22.13
N TYR A 106 -32.87 1.71 23.30
CA TYR A 106 -32.70 0.27 23.48
C TYR A 106 -34.00 -0.51 23.35
N ASP A 107 -35.13 0.10 23.73
CA ASP A 107 -36.47 -0.50 23.56
C ASP A 107 -36.92 -0.55 22.10
N THR A 108 -36.42 0.38 21.27
CA THR A 108 -36.82 0.48 19.85
C THR A 108 -35.91 -0.28 18.91
N GLN A 109 -34.68 -0.60 19.32
CA GLN A 109 -33.69 -1.26 18.49
C GLN A 109 -33.46 -2.70 18.98
N LYS A 110 -33.27 -3.64 18.04
CA LYS A 110 -32.91 -5.01 18.41
C LYS A 110 -31.48 -5.03 18.98
N HIS A 111 -31.32 -5.59 20.16
CA HIS A 111 -30.01 -5.70 20.83
C HIS A 111 -28.94 -6.36 19.94
N GLY A 112 -29.34 -7.36 19.12
CA GLY A 112 -28.46 -8.02 18.15
C GLY A 112 -27.94 -7.09 17.08
N ASP A 113 -28.74 -6.14 16.58
CA ASP A 113 -28.31 -5.18 15.55
C ASP A 113 -27.28 -4.19 16.10
N ILE A 114 -27.46 -3.73 17.35
CA ILE A 114 -26.51 -2.85 18.03
C ILE A 114 -25.17 -3.57 18.22
N MET A 115 -25.21 -4.81 18.72
CA MET A 115 -24.00 -5.63 18.90
C MET A 115 -23.30 -5.96 17.58
N SER A 116 -24.06 -6.31 16.54
CA SER A 116 -23.52 -6.59 15.21
C SER A 116 -22.79 -5.37 14.65
N ARG A 117 -23.33 -4.16 14.77
CA ARG A 117 -22.69 -2.91 14.31
C ARG A 117 -21.40 -2.61 15.07
N ILE A 118 -21.37 -2.81 16.39
CA ILE A 118 -20.17 -2.55 17.20
C ILE A 118 -19.09 -3.57 16.95
N THR A 119 -19.45 -4.81 16.62
CA THR A 119 -18.47 -5.88 16.38
C THR A 119 -18.13 -5.93 14.91
N ASN A 120 -19.08 -6.29 14.06
CA ASN A 120 -18.79 -6.58 12.65
C ASN A 120 -18.50 -5.33 11.82
N ASP A 121 -19.24 -4.24 11.99
CA ASP A 121 -19.00 -3.03 11.19
C ASP A 121 -17.68 -2.35 11.57
N ILE A 122 -17.34 -2.37 12.86
CA ILE A 122 -16.06 -1.84 13.32
C ILE A 122 -14.89 -2.72 12.88
N ASP A 123 -15.04 -4.04 12.84
CA ASP A 123 -14.01 -4.94 12.32
C ASP A 123 -13.82 -4.76 10.81
N ASN A 124 -14.90 -4.59 10.05
CA ASN A 124 -14.82 -4.24 8.63
C ASN A 124 -14.10 -2.90 8.39
N ILE A 125 -14.32 -1.91 9.27
CA ILE A 125 -13.57 -0.64 9.23
C ILE A 125 -12.08 -0.89 9.51
N SER A 126 -11.74 -1.78 10.44
CA SER A 126 -10.36 -2.15 10.76
C SER A 126 -9.64 -2.72 9.54
N ASP A 127 -10.25 -3.68 8.89
CA ASP A 127 -9.68 -4.36 7.73
C ASP A 127 -9.55 -3.41 6.54
N GLY A 128 -10.60 -2.65 6.26
CA GLY A 128 -10.59 -1.62 5.21
C GLY A 128 -9.52 -0.54 5.46
N LEU A 129 -9.37 -0.08 6.70
CA LEU A 129 -8.37 0.93 7.07
C LEU A 129 -6.95 0.37 6.94
N SER A 130 -6.70 -0.85 7.42
CA SER A 130 -5.41 -1.53 7.29
C SER A 130 -5.01 -1.68 5.82
N GLN A 131 -5.94 -2.14 4.99
CA GLN A 131 -5.71 -2.32 3.56
C GLN A 131 -5.49 -0.98 2.83
N CYS A 132 -6.30 0.03 3.12
CA CYS A 132 -6.12 1.36 2.56
C CYS A 132 -4.77 1.98 2.94
N LEU A 133 -4.35 1.86 4.20
CA LEU A 133 -3.06 2.38 4.67
C LEU A 133 -1.90 1.66 3.97
N SER A 134 -1.92 0.33 3.91
CA SER A 134 -0.89 -0.45 3.21
C SER A 134 -0.77 -0.03 1.75
N GLN A 135 -1.89 -0.01 1.01
CA GLN A 135 -1.90 0.33 -0.41
C GLN A 135 -1.52 1.78 -0.67
N PHE A 136 -1.90 2.70 0.23
CA PHE A 136 -1.54 4.11 0.11
C PHE A 136 -0.03 4.30 0.22
N PHE A 137 0.60 3.69 1.23
CA PHE A 137 2.05 3.85 1.44
C PHE A 137 2.88 3.14 0.38
N THR A 138 2.52 1.93 -0.02
CA THR A 138 3.26 1.21 -1.07
C THR A 138 2.94 1.76 -2.46
N GLY A 139 1.66 1.95 -2.79
CA GLY A 139 1.21 2.29 -4.14
C GLY A 139 1.69 3.66 -4.62
N ILE A 140 1.49 4.71 -3.82
CA ILE A 140 1.90 6.07 -4.21
C ILE A 140 3.41 6.15 -4.40
N ILE A 141 4.18 5.61 -3.44
CA ILE A 141 5.64 5.67 -3.50
C ILE A 141 6.16 4.86 -4.70
N THR A 142 5.59 3.68 -4.95
CA THR A 142 5.98 2.84 -6.08
C THR A 142 5.65 3.52 -7.42
N ILE A 143 4.46 4.10 -7.57
CA ILE A 143 4.08 4.80 -8.82
C ILE A 143 5.00 6.00 -9.08
N LEU A 144 5.21 6.85 -8.08
CA LEU A 144 6.09 8.01 -8.22
C LEU A 144 7.52 7.62 -8.53
N GLY A 145 8.02 6.58 -7.89
CA GLY A 145 9.37 6.10 -8.09
C GLY A 145 9.56 5.43 -9.45
N ILE A 146 8.61 4.61 -9.93
CA ILE A 146 8.66 4.01 -11.27
C ILE A 146 8.64 5.11 -12.33
N ILE A 147 7.76 6.11 -12.19
CA ILE A 147 7.71 7.24 -13.12
C ILE A 147 9.06 7.97 -13.11
N GLY A 148 9.63 8.27 -11.94
CA GLY A 148 10.94 8.90 -11.81
C GLY A 148 12.06 8.10 -12.47
N LEU A 149 12.09 6.79 -12.26
CA LEU A 149 13.09 5.90 -12.85
C LEU A 149 12.93 5.78 -14.37
N MET A 150 11.70 5.73 -14.89
CA MET A 150 11.44 5.75 -16.33
C MET A 150 11.95 7.03 -16.99
N PHE A 151 11.74 8.20 -16.37
CA PHE A 151 12.28 9.46 -16.89
C PHE A 151 13.80 9.52 -16.85
N ALA A 152 14.43 8.93 -15.82
CA ALA A 152 15.88 8.87 -15.70
C ALA A 152 16.53 7.96 -16.76
N LEU A 153 15.88 6.85 -17.11
CA LEU A 153 16.38 5.90 -18.12
C LEU A 153 16.12 6.37 -19.53
N ASN A 154 14.90 6.73 -19.85
CA ASN A 154 14.53 7.20 -21.19
C ASN A 154 13.26 8.06 -21.15
N PRO A 155 13.38 9.40 -21.26
CA PRO A 155 12.23 10.32 -21.17
C PRO A 155 11.20 10.11 -22.31
N TRP A 156 11.61 9.67 -23.49
CA TRP A 156 10.70 9.44 -24.60
C TRP A 156 9.78 8.24 -24.35
N ILE A 157 10.33 7.14 -23.83
CA ILE A 157 9.56 5.96 -23.45
C ILE A 157 8.64 6.29 -22.28
N ALA A 158 9.13 7.03 -21.28
CA ALA A 158 8.33 7.48 -20.14
C ALA A 158 7.10 8.30 -20.57
N LEU A 159 7.29 9.23 -21.48
CA LEU A 159 6.20 10.07 -22.01
C LEU A 159 5.18 9.23 -22.79
N LEU A 160 5.65 8.30 -23.61
CA LEU A 160 4.79 7.39 -24.37
C LEU A 160 3.92 6.54 -23.44
N VAL A 161 4.49 5.94 -22.38
CA VAL A 161 3.75 5.16 -21.39
C VAL A 161 2.74 6.01 -20.63
N LEU A 162 3.12 7.26 -20.26
CA LEU A 162 2.24 8.20 -19.56
C LEU A 162 1.01 8.60 -20.41
N VAL A 163 1.13 8.64 -21.72
CA VAL A 163 0.01 8.90 -22.65
C VAL A 163 -0.83 7.65 -22.89
N ILE A 164 -0.20 6.50 -23.06
CA ILE A 164 -0.93 5.24 -23.32
C ILE A 164 -1.74 4.77 -22.10
N THR A 165 -1.24 5.00 -20.88
CA THR A 165 -1.92 4.55 -19.65
C THR A 165 -3.33 5.12 -19.50
N PRO A 166 -3.58 6.44 -19.58
CA PRO A 166 -4.94 6.96 -19.52
C PRO A 166 -5.77 6.57 -20.75
N LEU A 167 -5.15 6.44 -21.92
CA LEU A 167 -5.85 5.99 -23.14
C LEU A 167 -6.38 4.57 -22.97
N SER A 168 -5.61 3.65 -22.38
CA SER A 168 -6.03 2.27 -22.12
C SER A 168 -7.22 2.21 -21.17
N VAL A 169 -7.25 3.04 -20.13
CA VAL A 169 -8.40 3.15 -19.20
C VAL A 169 -9.64 3.66 -19.94
N PHE A 170 -9.48 4.64 -20.83
CA PHE A 170 -10.59 5.17 -21.63
C PHE A 170 -11.15 4.10 -22.58
N VAL A 171 -10.29 3.36 -23.28
CA VAL A 171 -10.69 2.26 -24.16
C VAL A 171 -11.38 1.14 -23.36
N ALA A 172 -10.84 0.73 -22.23
CA ALA A 172 -11.44 -0.28 -21.38
C ALA A 172 -12.84 0.13 -20.92
N ARG A 173 -13.01 1.38 -20.48
CA ARG A 173 -14.31 1.94 -20.10
C ARG A 173 -15.31 1.95 -21.27
N PHE A 174 -14.84 2.32 -22.47
CA PHE A 174 -15.68 2.33 -23.69
C PHE A 174 -16.17 0.91 -24.02
N VAL A 175 -15.26 -0.07 -23.98
CA VAL A 175 -15.59 -1.50 -24.24
C VAL A 175 -16.60 -2.03 -23.22
N VAL A 176 -16.41 -1.78 -21.91
CA VAL A 176 -17.34 -2.20 -20.86
C VAL A 176 -18.72 -1.61 -21.06
N ILE A 177 -18.82 -0.32 -21.33
CA ILE A 177 -20.12 0.35 -21.58
C ILE A 177 -20.81 -0.20 -22.84
N ARG A 178 -20.02 -0.54 -23.86
CA ARG A 178 -20.56 -1.08 -25.12
C ARG A 178 -20.96 -2.54 -25.00
N SER A 179 -20.25 -3.34 -24.21
CA SER A 179 -20.53 -4.77 -23.99
C SER A 179 -21.68 -5.03 -23.02
N SER A 180 -22.06 -4.03 -22.21
CA SER A 180 -23.17 -4.09 -21.24
C SER A 180 -24.52 -3.74 -21.86
N ARG A 181 -24.59 -3.53 -23.17
CA ARG A 181 -25.83 -3.37 -23.96
C ARG A 181 -26.08 -4.57 -24.84
#